data_ec08844dc3fa7df47234370e45b31001
#
_entry.id   ec08844dc3fa7df47234370e45b31001
#
_cell.length_a   1.000
_cell.length_b   1.000
_cell.length_c   1.000
_cell.angle_alpha   90.00
_cell.angle_beta   90.00
_cell.angle_gamma   90.00
#
_symmetry.space_group_name_H-M   'P 1'
#
loop_
_entity.id
_entity.type
_entity.pdbx_description
1 polymer ?
#
loop_
_entity_poly.entity_id
_entity_poly.type
_entity_poly.pdbx_seq_one_letter_code
_entity_poly.pdbx_strand_id
1 'polypeptide(L)'
;MTASPEDQANVLADARRLRADRARQVADVLRRQVLAGAYGGVLPNETELGREFGVSRNAVRDALAVLVAEGLVSRVQGVGTVVTGEQRYPHALSRLSGLAEELREHGTIVNEVRAAGLVTAPPLVAARLGQTEVVYVERLRRLNGTPLSLDLTYLARDVGEAVLAGDLAGTDVFTLIERHAGQPLSGGTLTVEAVNADPHTAALLGVAPGAALLAAERLARLADGTPADYEYIRIRGDRLVLSGPLLRDNSKE
;
A
#
# COMPACT_ATOMS: atom_id res chain seq x y z
N MET A 1 37.28 30.78 32.91
CA MET A 1 37.61 30.34 31.54
C MET A 1 36.33 30.36 30.73
N THR A 2 36.16 31.34 29.89
CA THR A 2 35.03 31.44 28.96
C THR A 2 35.35 30.58 27.72
N ALA A 3 34.47 29.71 27.35
CA ALA A 3 34.61 28.85 26.15
C ALA A 3 34.89 29.74 24.91
N SER A 4 35.70 29.25 23.98
CA SER A 4 36.03 29.98 22.77
C SER A 4 34.79 30.18 21.88
N PRO A 5 34.75 31.20 21.01
CA PRO A 5 33.65 31.36 20.06
C PRO A 5 33.43 30.12 19.17
N GLU A 6 34.47 29.39 18.83
CA GLU A 6 34.40 28.13 18.07
C GLU A 6 33.78 27.00 18.89
N ASP A 7 34.12 26.89 20.19
CA ASP A 7 33.53 25.89 21.09
C ASP A 7 32.03 26.14 21.27
N GLN A 8 31.64 27.42 21.39
CA GLN A 8 30.22 27.79 21.49
C GLN A 8 29.45 27.49 20.18
N ALA A 9 30.05 27.73 19.01
CA ALA A 9 29.46 27.43 17.71
C ALA A 9 29.27 25.91 17.53
N ASN A 10 30.24 25.09 17.91
CA ASN A 10 30.18 23.64 17.86
C ASN A 10 29.08 23.07 18.77
N VAL A 11 29.00 23.54 20.02
CA VAL A 11 27.94 23.12 20.96
C VAL A 11 26.55 23.48 20.45
N LEU A 12 26.38 24.65 19.81
CA LEU A 12 25.11 25.04 19.21
C LEU A 12 24.77 24.21 17.97
N ALA A 13 25.76 23.84 17.17
CA ALA A 13 25.57 22.97 15.99
C ALA A 13 25.15 21.56 16.43
N ASP A 14 25.80 20.99 17.45
CA ASP A 14 25.42 19.68 17.99
C ASP A 14 24.05 19.67 18.63
N ALA A 15 23.69 20.71 19.37
CA ALA A 15 22.35 20.85 19.94
C ALA A 15 21.25 20.95 18.85
N ARG A 16 21.53 21.65 17.74
CA ARG A 16 20.63 21.71 16.57
C ARG A 16 20.49 20.36 15.88
N ARG A 17 21.60 19.63 15.72
CA ARG A 17 21.61 18.29 15.11
C ARG A 17 20.79 17.31 15.94
N LEU A 18 21.03 17.22 17.25
CA LEU A 18 20.26 16.39 18.17
C LEU A 18 18.77 16.72 18.18
N ARG A 19 18.42 18.00 18.08
CA ARG A 19 17.03 18.44 18.00
C ARG A 19 16.38 18.00 16.68
N ALA A 20 17.08 18.15 15.54
CA ALA A 20 16.60 17.74 14.24
C ALA A 20 16.39 16.21 14.17
N ASP A 21 17.30 15.43 14.76
CA ASP A 21 17.18 13.97 14.82
C ASP A 21 15.98 13.54 15.68
N ARG A 22 15.77 14.16 16.84
CA ARG A 22 14.58 13.92 17.67
C ARG A 22 13.27 14.31 16.97
N ALA A 23 13.26 15.45 16.29
CA ALA A 23 12.08 15.87 15.52
C ALA A 23 11.75 14.87 14.40
N ARG A 24 12.77 14.36 13.72
CA ARG A 24 12.62 13.33 12.68
C ARG A 24 12.03 12.03 13.24
N GLN A 25 12.59 11.54 14.36
CA GLN A 25 12.09 10.35 15.04
C GLN A 25 10.61 10.49 15.44
N VAL A 26 10.24 11.64 16.03
CA VAL A 26 8.84 11.93 16.38
C VAL A 26 7.96 11.99 15.13
N ALA A 27 8.42 12.65 14.06
CA ALA A 27 7.67 12.71 12.80
C ALA A 27 7.41 11.31 12.20
N ASP A 28 8.41 10.43 12.23
CA ASP A 28 8.29 9.06 11.71
C ASP A 28 7.25 8.23 12.48
N VAL A 29 7.23 8.32 13.81
CA VAL A 29 6.25 7.61 14.64
C VAL A 29 4.86 8.20 14.44
N LEU A 30 4.71 9.53 14.53
CA LEU A 30 3.42 10.22 14.31
C LEU A 30 2.86 9.93 12.92
N ARG A 31 3.71 9.93 11.89
CA ARG A 31 3.30 9.58 10.51
C ARG A 31 2.64 8.20 10.49
N ARG A 32 3.27 7.20 11.10
CA ARG A 32 2.70 5.85 11.16
C ARG A 32 1.38 5.81 11.92
N GLN A 33 1.29 6.49 13.05
CA GLN A 33 0.06 6.54 13.85
C GLN A 33 -1.08 7.26 13.10
N VAL A 34 -0.79 8.38 12.43
CA VAL A 34 -1.76 9.12 11.60
C VAL A 34 -2.28 8.24 10.45
N LEU A 35 -1.35 7.61 9.70
CA LEU A 35 -1.70 6.77 8.56
C LEU A 35 -2.42 5.47 8.96
N ALA A 36 -2.19 4.99 10.19
CA ALA A 36 -2.90 3.86 10.77
C ALA A 36 -4.28 4.24 11.35
N GLY A 37 -4.66 5.53 11.31
CA GLY A 37 -5.94 5.98 11.87
C GLY A 37 -5.99 6.01 13.40
N ALA A 38 -4.82 6.05 14.07
CA ALA A 38 -4.76 6.00 15.54
C ALA A 38 -5.37 7.24 16.22
N TYR A 39 -5.56 8.32 15.47
CA TYR A 39 -6.15 9.56 15.98
C TYR A 39 -7.50 9.82 15.29
N GLY A 40 -8.53 10.06 16.08
CA GLY A 40 -9.90 10.32 15.61
C GLY A 40 -10.11 11.69 14.93
N GLY A 41 -9.17 12.12 14.10
CA GLY A 41 -9.23 13.36 13.32
C GLY A 41 -8.45 14.53 13.89
N VAL A 42 -8.13 14.55 15.19
CA VAL A 42 -7.35 15.62 15.84
C VAL A 42 -6.20 15.00 16.63
N LEU A 43 -4.99 15.51 16.46
CA LEU A 43 -3.84 15.08 17.23
C LEU A 43 -3.86 15.66 18.65
N PRO A 44 -3.25 15.00 19.64
CA PRO A 44 -2.94 15.60 20.92
C PRO A 44 -2.16 16.90 20.76
N ASN A 45 -2.30 17.82 21.70
CA ASN A 45 -1.61 19.10 21.61
C ASN A 45 -0.08 18.96 21.78
N GLU A 46 0.68 19.99 21.40
CA GLU A 46 2.17 19.96 21.42
C GLU A 46 2.74 19.61 22.80
N THR A 47 2.04 19.94 23.89
CA THR A 47 2.47 19.62 25.26
C THR A 47 2.27 18.16 25.61
N GLU A 48 1.15 17.60 25.19
CA GLU A 48 0.82 16.18 25.36
C GLU A 48 1.77 15.30 24.54
N LEU A 49 1.98 15.62 23.28
CA LEU A 49 2.95 14.95 22.42
C LEU A 49 4.37 15.07 22.98
N GLY A 50 4.76 16.26 23.50
CA GLY A 50 6.07 16.44 24.13
C GLY A 50 6.29 15.53 25.33
N ARG A 51 5.22 15.29 26.12
CA ARG A 51 5.24 14.37 27.26
C ARG A 51 5.28 12.92 26.80
N GLU A 52 4.45 12.53 25.84
CA GLU A 52 4.36 11.19 25.28
C GLU A 52 5.72 10.75 24.70
N PHE A 53 6.34 11.61 23.90
CA PHE A 53 7.62 11.29 23.23
C PHE A 53 8.87 11.65 24.06
N GLY A 54 8.73 12.25 25.23
CA GLY A 54 9.87 12.68 26.05
C GLY A 54 10.77 13.73 25.37
N VAL A 55 10.19 14.63 24.58
CA VAL A 55 10.91 15.65 23.82
C VAL A 55 10.43 17.06 24.10
N SER A 56 11.22 18.07 23.72
CA SER A 56 10.81 19.46 23.84
C SER A 56 9.68 19.84 22.90
N ARG A 57 8.85 20.83 23.26
CA ARG A 57 7.78 21.39 22.39
C ARG A 57 8.33 21.82 21.02
N ASN A 58 9.55 22.37 20.98
CA ASN A 58 10.16 22.78 19.72
C ASN A 58 10.44 21.57 18.79
N ALA A 59 10.88 20.43 19.34
CA ALA A 59 11.06 19.21 18.55
C ALA A 59 9.71 18.69 18.02
N VAL A 60 8.65 18.73 18.84
CA VAL A 60 7.29 18.39 18.38
C VAL A 60 6.81 19.33 17.26
N ARG A 61 7.03 20.66 17.41
CA ARG A 61 6.64 21.61 16.36
C ARG A 61 7.37 21.38 15.06
N ASP A 62 8.66 21.06 15.13
CA ASP A 62 9.46 20.73 13.95
C ASP A 62 8.96 19.42 13.32
N ALA A 63 8.62 18.38 14.11
CA ALA A 63 8.01 17.14 13.64
C ALA A 63 6.65 17.38 12.96
N LEU A 64 5.77 18.15 13.59
CA LEU A 64 4.46 18.48 13.00
C LEU A 64 4.60 19.29 11.72
N ALA A 65 5.62 20.16 11.61
CA ALA A 65 5.88 20.91 10.38
C ALA A 65 6.22 19.97 9.20
N VAL A 66 6.93 18.87 9.47
CA VAL A 66 7.19 17.82 8.46
C VAL A 66 5.88 17.17 8.01
N LEU A 67 5.00 16.78 8.94
CA LEU A 67 3.71 16.17 8.60
C LEU A 67 2.78 17.12 7.85
N VAL A 68 2.83 18.43 8.17
CA VAL A 68 2.08 19.46 7.42
C VAL A 68 2.61 19.58 6.00
N ALA A 69 3.93 19.59 5.81
CA ALA A 69 4.56 19.62 4.48
C ALA A 69 4.22 18.38 3.64
N GLU A 70 4.03 17.23 4.29
CA GLU A 70 3.58 15.98 3.67
C GLU A 70 2.06 15.94 3.43
N GLY A 71 1.29 16.94 3.86
CA GLY A 71 -0.16 16.96 3.72
C GLY A 71 -0.93 15.99 4.62
N LEU A 72 -0.25 15.39 5.61
CA LEU A 72 -0.86 14.41 6.52
C LEU A 72 -1.69 15.07 7.63
N VAL A 73 -1.33 16.27 7.99
CA VAL A 73 -2.03 17.08 9.00
C VAL A 73 -2.10 18.53 8.58
N SER A 74 -3.06 19.27 9.12
CA SER A 74 -3.17 20.73 8.95
C SER A 74 -3.35 21.41 10.31
N ARG A 75 -2.93 22.67 10.42
CA ARG A 75 -3.17 23.48 11.60
C ARG A 75 -4.46 24.29 11.43
N VAL A 76 -5.42 24.07 12.31
CA VAL A 76 -6.70 24.78 12.32
C VAL A 76 -6.78 25.64 13.58
N GLN A 77 -6.93 26.96 13.40
CA GLN A 77 -7.01 27.88 14.52
C GLN A 77 -8.20 27.54 15.43
N GLY A 78 -7.96 27.44 16.74
CA GLY A 78 -8.99 27.12 17.73
C GLY A 78 -9.32 25.63 17.86
N VAL A 79 -8.88 24.80 16.91
CA VAL A 79 -9.11 23.34 16.93
C VAL A 79 -7.82 22.58 17.27
N GLY A 80 -6.69 22.98 16.70
CA GLY A 80 -5.41 22.31 16.90
C GLY A 80 -4.82 21.76 15.60
N THR A 81 -4.12 20.63 15.69
CA THR A 81 -3.58 19.92 14.54
C THR A 81 -4.56 18.83 14.10
N VAL A 82 -5.15 19.00 12.93
CA VAL A 82 -6.17 18.11 12.37
C VAL A 82 -5.53 17.16 11.38
N VAL A 83 -5.90 15.89 11.43
CA VAL A 83 -5.51 14.87 10.44
C VAL A 83 -6.22 15.18 9.13
N THR A 84 -5.44 15.38 8.07
CA THR A 84 -5.91 15.61 6.70
C THR A 84 -5.49 14.52 5.75
N GLY A 85 -4.46 13.76 6.14
CA GLY A 85 -4.01 12.59 5.37
C GLY A 85 -5.09 11.51 5.32
N GLU A 86 -5.27 10.94 4.14
CA GLU A 86 -6.21 9.85 3.98
C GLU A 86 -5.67 8.59 4.63
N GLN A 87 -6.54 7.86 5.32
CA GLN A 87 -6.21 6.61 5.97
C GLN A 87 -5.65 5.61 4.96
N ARG A 88 -4.54 4.97 5.30
CA ARG A 88 -4.02 3.84 4.54
C ARG A 88 -4.55 2.53 5.11
N TYR A 89 -4.90 1.63 4.21
CA TYR A 89 -5.45 0.34 4.57
C TYR A 89 -4.35 -0.73 4.52
N PRO A 90 -4.20 -1.58 5.54
CA PRO A 90 -3.25 -2.69 5.49
C PRO A 90 -3.75 -3.77 4.53
N HIS A 91 -2.85 -4.31 3.72
CA HIS A 91 -3.05 -5.51 2.91
C HIS A 91 -2.00 -6.55 3.29
N ALA A 92 -2.45 -7.75 3.66
CA ALA A 92 -1.58 -8.78 4.21
C ALA A 92 -0.73 -9.44 3.11
N LEU A 93 0.60 -9.44 3.29
CA LEU A 93 1.54 -10.16 2.41
C LEU A 93 1.58 -11.66 2.70
N SER A 94 1.07 -12.09 3.84
CA SER A 94 1.17 -13.48 4.32
C SER A 94 0.07 -14.40 3.81
N ARG A 95 -0.89 -13.89 3.05
CA ARG A 95 -2.03 -14.65 2.52
C ARG A 95 -2.29 -14.31 1.07
N LEU A 96 -2.69 -15.34 0.31
CA LEU A 96 -3.35 -15.16 -0.96
C LEU A 96 -4.83 -14.87 -0.69
N SER A 97 -5.14 -13.65 -0.26
CA SER A 97 -6.51 -13.18 -0.04
C SER A 97 -6.85 -12.11 -1.06
N GLY A 98 -8.11 -12.06 -1.42
CA GLY A 98 -8.62 -10.99 -2.26
C GLY A 98 -8.66 -9.66 -1.50
N LEU A 99 -8.29 -8.57 -2.16
CA LEU A 99 -8.32 -7.23 -1.56
C LEU A 99 -9.73 -6.84 -1.10
N ALA A 100 -10.78 -7.31 -1.79
CA ALA A 100 -12.16 -7.07 -1.41
C ALA A 100 -12.54 -7.74 -0.08
N GLU A 101 -11.98 -8.91 0.20
CA GLU A 101 -12.20 -9.61 1.46
C GLU A 101 -11.54 -8.87 2.63
N GLU A 102 -10.29 -8.47 2.48
CA GLU A 102 -9.52 -7.79 3.53
C GLU A 102 -10.06 -6.40 3.86
N LEU A 103 -10.53 -5.67 2.85
CA LEU A 103 -11.01 -4.29 3.03
C LEU A 103 -12.51 -4.19 3.32
N ARG A 104 -13.22 -5.31 3.49
CA ARG A 104 -14.67 -5.33 3.74
C ARG A 104 -15.10 -4.50 4.94
N GLU A 105 -14.30 -4.48 6.00
CA GLU A 105 -14.56 -3.68 7.20
C GLU A 105 -14.38 -2.18 6.99
N HIS A 106 -13.68 -1.78 5.93
CA HIS A 106 -13.39 -0.38 5.62
C HIS A 106 -14.33 0.24 4.60
N GLY A 107 -15.20 -0.57 3.99
CA GLY A 107 -16.21 -0.07 3.06
C GLY A 107 -16.50 -0.99 1.89
N THR A 108 -17.14 -0.42 0.87
CA THR A 108 -17.54 -1.15 -0.32
C THR A 108 -16.44 -1.12 -1.38
N ILE A 109 -15.97 -2.31 -1.76
CA ILE A 109 -15.08 -2.48 -2.92
C ILE A 109 -15.93 -2.69 -4.16
N VAL A 110 -15.60 -1.96 -5.21
CA VAL A 110 -16.19 -2.12 -6.55
C VAL A 110 -15.04 -2.29 -7.55
N ASN A 111 -15.16 -3.30 -8.42
CA ASN A 111 -14.22 -3.52 -9.52
C ASN A 111 -14.87 -3.05 -10.82
N GLU A 112 -14.37 -1.97 -11.39
CA GLU A 112 -14.73 -1.51 -12.73
C GLU A 112 -13.96 -2.37 -13.73
N VAL A 113 -14.66 -3.26 -14.45
CA VAL A 113 -14.07 -4.10 -15.49
C VAL A 113 -13.84 -3.22 -16.73
N ARG A 114 -12.60 -3.07 -17.13
CA ARG A 114 -12.17 -2.22 -18.25
C ARG A 114 -11.98 -3.01 -19.53
N ALA A 115 -11.42 -4.21 -19.39
CA ALA A 115 -11.27 -5.16 -20.48
C ALA A 115 -11.33 -6.59 -19.92
N ALA A 116 -11.91 -7.50 -20.70
CA ALA A 116 -11.90 -8.93 -20.38
C ALA A 116 -12.05 -9.74 -21.67
N GLY A 117 -11.27 -10.83 -21.79
CA GLY A 117 -11.39 -11.73 -22.95
C GLY A 117 -10.19 -12.65 -23.15
N LEU A 118 -10.32 -13.57 -24.08
CA LEU A 118 -9.24 -14.47 -24.50
C LEU A 118 -8.21 -13.69 -25.33
N VAL A 119 -6.94 -13.89 -25.02
CA VAL A 119 -5.83 -13.24 -25.71
C VAL A 119 -4.64 -14.18 -25.91
N THR A 120 -3.80 -13.90 -26.89
CA THR A 120 -2.47 -14.54 -26.98
C THR A 120 -1.61 -14.01 -25.85
N ALA A 121 -1.04 -14.89 -25.06
CA ALA A 121 -0.21 -14.56 -23.91
C ALA A 121 1.09 -13.86 -24.35
N PRO A 122 1.46 -12.72 -23.74
CA PRO A 122 2.82 -12.21 -23.87
C PRO A 122 3.86 -13.26 -23.46
N PRO A 123 5.08 -13.25 -24.03
CA PRO A 123 6.06 -14.34 -23.81
C PRO A 123 6.34 -14.67 -22.35
N LEU A 124 6.43 -13.64 -21.48
CA LEU A 124 6.64 -13.85 -20.05
C LEU A 124 5.41 -14.49 -19.39
N VAL A 125 4.22 -14.06 -19.73
CA VAL A 125 2.96 -14.61 -19.23
C VAL A 125 2.84 -16.09 -19.65
N ALA A 126 3.12 -16.38 -20.93
CA ALA A 126 3.11 -17.75 -21.45
C ALA A 126 4.10 -18.66 -20.69
N ALA A 127 5.30 -18.16 -20.39
CA ALA A 127 6.29 -18.89 -19.61
C ALA A 127 5.84 -19.12 -18.14
N ARG A 128 5.13 -18.19 -17.54
CA ARG A 128 4.65 -18.28 -16.16
C ARG A 128 3.44 -19.21 -16.01
N LEU A 129 2.48 -19.14 -16.94
CA LEU A 129 1.26 -19.93 -16.92
C LEU A 129 1.39 -21.27 -17.69
N GLY A 130 2.42 -21.44 -18.50
CA GLY A 130 2.62 -22.64 -19.33
C GLY A 130 1.65 -22.73 -20.51
N GLN A 131 1.03 -21.62 -20.93
CA GLN A 131 0.00 -21.57 -21.97
C GLN A 131 0.20 -20.37 -22.89
N THR A 132 -0.11 -20.56 -24.19
CA THR A 132 0.00 -19.50 -25.21
C THR A 132 -1.30 -18.70 -25.41
N GLU A 133 -2.42 -19.26 -24.99
CA GLU A 133 -3.72 -18.58 -24.93
C GLU A 133 -4.15 -18.49 -23.48
N VAL A 134 -4.53 -17.30 -23.04
CA VAL A 134 -4.90 -16.98 -21.66
C VAL A 134 -6.09 -16.03 -21.65
N VAL A 135 -6.78 -15.98 -20.54
CA VAL A 135 -7.79 -14.95 -20.34
C VAL A 135 -7.14 -13.73 -19.69
N TYR A 136 -7.34 -12.57 -20.29
CA TYR A 136 -6.93 -11.28 -19.75
C TYR A 136 -8.13 -10.57 -19.13
N VAL A 137 -7.92 -10.00 -17.94
CA VAL A 137 -8.92 -9.17 -17.25
C VAL A 137 -8.21 -7.91 -16.70
N GLU A 138 -8.67 -6.74 -17.10
CA GLU A 138 -8.24 -5.46 -16.53
C GLU A 138 -9.35 -4.86 -15.67
N ARG A 139 -9.01 -4.53 -14.42
CA ARG A 139 -9.96 -3.96 -13.47
C ARG A 139 -9.38 -2.76 -12.75
N LEU A 140 -10.15 -1.67 -12.68
CA LEU A 140 -9.90 -0.57 -11.78
C LEU A 140 -10.68 -0.82 -10.49
N ARG A 141 -9.96 -1.03 -9.39
CA ARG A 141 -10.53 -1.29 -8.08
C ARG A 141 -10.71 -0.01 -7.29
N ARG A 142 -11.90 0.15 -6.71
CA ARG A 142 -12.28 1.33 -5.92
C ARG A 142 -12.76 0.92 -4.54
N LEU A 143 -12.38 1.68 -3.52
CA LEU A 143 -12.96 1.61 -2.17
C LEU A 143 -13.76 2.89 -1.91
N ASN A 144 -15.06 2.76 -1.64
CA ASN A 144 -15.96 3.90 -1.44
C ASN A 144 -15.85 4.94 -2.57
N GLY A 145 -15.74 4.47 -3.82
CA GLY A 145 -15.59 5.30 -5.02
C GLY A 145 -14.17 5.80 -5.30
N THR A 146 -13.23 5.69 -4.36
CA THR A 146 -11.85 6.12 -4.54
C THR A 146 -11.00 5.03 -5.20
N PRO A 147 -10.27 5.30 -6.30
CA PRO A 147 -9.38 4.32 -6.90
C PRO A 147 -8.28 3.86 -5.94
N LEU A 148 -8.04 2.56 -5.86
CA LEU A 148 -6.97 1.93 -5.07
C LEU A 148 -5.89 1.30 -5.92
N SER A 149 -6.30 0.51 -6.92
CA SER A 149 -5.39 -0.23 -7.78
C SER A 149 -5.94 -0.40 -9.18
N LEU A 150 -5.02 -0.59 -10.13
CA LEU A 150 -5.27 -1.07 -11.48
C LEU A 150 -4.66 -2.47 -11.58
N ASP A 151 -5.50 -3.47 -11.78
CA ASP A 151 -5.14 -4.88 -11.80
C ASP A 151 -5.20 -5.40 -13.23
N LEU A 152 -4.09 -5.95 -13.73
CA LEU A 152 -3.94 -6.57 -15.03
C LEU A 152 -3.71 -8.07 -14.79
N THR A 153 -4.76 -8.86 -14.89
CA THR A 153 -4.78 -10.27 -14.53
C THR A 153 -4.75 -11.15 -15.76
N TYR A 154 -3.86 -12.13 -15.81
CA TYR A 154 -3.81 -13.19 -16.82
C TYR A 154 -4.13 -14.52 -16.14
N LEU A 155 -5.14 -15.21 -16.62
CA LEU A 155 -5.61 -16.49 -16.07
C LEU A 155 -5.29 -17.62 -17.03
N ALA A 156 -4.92 -18.77 -16.51
CA ALA A 156 -4.88 -19.99 -17.27
C ALA A 156 -6.23 -20.19 -17.97
N ARG A 157 -6.24 -20.65 -19.23
CA ARG A 157 -7.40 -20.58 -20.13
C ARG A 157 -8.65 -21.23 -19.55
N ASP A 158 -8.53 -22.46 -19.07
CA ASP A 158 -9.64 -23.24 -18.50
C ASP A 158 -10.30 -22.53 -17.32
N VAL A 159 -9.50 -22.09 -16.38
CA VAL A 159 -9.93 -21.32 -15.22
C VAL A 159 -10.49 -19.94 -15.65
N GLY A 160 -9.81 -19.29 -16.57
CA GLY A 160 -10.15 -17.95 -17.05
C GLY A 160 -11.49 -17.88 -17.78
N GLU A 161 -11.81 -18.89 -18.62
CA GLU A 161 -13.10 -18.93 -19.31
C GLU A 161 -14.29 -19.03 -18.33
N ALA A 162 -14.12 -19.75 -17.22
CA ALA A 162 -15.12 -19.80 -16.17
C ALA A 162 -15.19 -18.50 -15.36
N VAL A 163 -14.05 -17.84 -15.14
CA VAL A 163 -13.99 -16.53 -14.47
C VAL A 163 -14.70 -15.47 -15.33
N LEU A 164 -14.54 -15.50 -16.66
CA LEU A 164 -15.27 -14.61 -17.60
C LEU A 164 -16.79 -14.79 -17.53
N ALA A 165 -17.27 -15.99 -17.26
CA ALA A 165 -18.70 -16.26 -17.10
C ALA A 165 -19.24 -15.81 -15.72
N GLY A 166 -18.37 -15.45 -14.80
CA GLY A 166 -18.70 -15.02 -13.43
C GLY A 166 -18.93 -13.52 -13.30
N ASP A 167 -19.27 -13.11 -12.09
CA ASP A 167 -19.39 -11.69 -11.71
C ASP A 167 -18.02 -11.08 -11.40
N LEU A 168 -17.35 -10.53 -12.40
CA LEU A 168 -16.06 -9.87 -12.31
C LEU A 168 -16.11 -8.53 -11.54
N ALA A 169 -17.26 -7.91 -11.43
CA ALA A 169 -17.43 -6.62 -10.77
C ALA A 169 -17.61 -6.77 -9.26
N GLY A 170 -18.40 -7.74 -8.82
CA GLY A 170 -18.77 -7.93 -7.42
C GLY A 170 -18.03 -9.06 -6.71
N THR A 171 -17.36 -9.96 -7.46
CA THR A 171 -16.69 -11.12 -6.87
C THR A 171 -15.16 -11.03 -7.02
N ASP A 172 -14.45 -11.48 -6.00
CA ASP A 172 -13.00 -11.59 -6.09
C ASP A 172 -12.60 -12.70 -7.07
N VAL A 173 -11.56 -12.44 -7.89
CA VAL A 173 -11.10 -13.40 -8.90
C VAL A 173 -10.62 -14.70 -8.25
N PHE A 174 -9.97 -14.65 -7.10
CA PHE A 174 -9.53 -15.85 -6.39
C PHE A 174 -10.71 -16.75 -6.01
N THR A 175 -11.80 -16.15 -5.51
CA THR A 175 -13.03 -16.90 -5.21
C THR A 175 -13.62 -17.56 -6.47
N LEU A 176 -13.58 -16.89 -7.61
CA LEU A 176 -14.06 -17.47 -8.89
C LEU A 176 -13.15 -18.61 -9.34
N ILE A 177 -11.82 -18.45 -9.26
CA ILE A 177 -10.83 -19.48 -9.58
C ILE A 177 -11.07 -20.73 -8.73
N GLU A 178 -11.09 -20.58 -7.40
CA GLU A 178 -11.23 -21.68 -6.46
C GLU A 178 -12.57 -22.43 -6.62
N ARG A 179 -13.65 -21.70 -6.83
CA ARG A 179 -14.97 -22.28 -7.07
C ARG A 179 -15.01 -23.12 -8.34
N HIS A 180 -14.35 -22.67 -9.41
CA HIS A 180 -14.30 -23.41 -10.67
C HIS A 180 -13.34 -24.60 -10.59
N ALA A 181 -12.14 -24.37 -10.06
CA ALA A 181 -11.11 -25.41 -9.95
C ALA A 181 -11.48 -26.52 -8.95
N GLY A 182 -12.45 -26.25 -8.04
CA GLY A 182 -12.82 -27.18 -6.96
C GLY A 182 -11.70 -27.42 -5.94
N GLN A 183 -10.69 -26.56 -5.94
CA GLN A 183 -9.55 -26.61 -5.01
C GLN A 183 -9.07 -25.19 -4.69
N PRO A 184 -8.46 -24.98 -3.51
CA PRO A 184 -8.00 -23.67 -3.11
C PRO A 184 -6.72 -23.25 -3.85
N LEU A 185 -6.49 -21.93 -3.91
CA LEU A 185 -5.17 -21.39 -4.16
C LEU A 185 -4.29 -21.64 -2.93
N SER A 186 -3.14 -22.26 -3.11
CA SER A 186 -2.31 -22.74 -1.98
C SER A 186 -1.01 -21.98 -1.79
N GLY A 187 -0.57 -21.24 -2.78
CA GLY A 187 0.68 -20.52 -2.71
C GLY A 187 0.98 -19.72 -3.97
N GLY A 188 2.08 -19.00 -3.92
CA GLY A 188 2.49 -18.17 -5.05
C GLY A 188 3.78 -17.43 -4.76
N THR A 189 4.15 -16.57 -5.70
CA THR A 189 5.26 -15.63 -5.56
C THR A 189 4.72 -14.22 -5.69
N LEU A 190 5.26 -13.31 -4.90
CA LEU A 190 4.96 -11.89 -4.96
C LEU A 190 6.25 -11.10 -5.00
N THR A 191 6.38 -10.24 -6.02
CA THR A 191 7.44 -9.24 -6.11
C THR A 191 6.80 -7.86 -6.02
N VAL A 192 7.37 -6.98 -5.23
CA VAL A 192 6.87 -5.61 -5.07
C VAL A 192 7.99 -4.62 -5.32
N GLU A 193 7.72 -3.64 -6.17
CA GLU A 193 8.65 -2.58 -6.55
C GLU A 193 8.00 -1.20 -6.39
N ALA A 194 8.80 -0.18 -6.18
CA ALA A 194 8.34 1.21 -6.25
C ALA A 194 8.50 1.71 -7.69
N VAL A 195 7.43 2.27 -8.25
CA VAL A 195 7.41 2.82 -9.60
C VAL A 195 6.74 4.19 -9.63
N ASN A 196 7.00 4.95 -10.66
CA ASN A 196 6.28 6.20 -10.90
C ASN A 196 5.07 5.95 -11.82
N ALA A 197 3.97 6.63 -11.55
CA ALA A 197 2.77 6.57 -12.39
C ALA A 197 3.05 7.19 -13.76
N ASP A 198 2.87 6.41 -14.82
CA ASP A 198 2.77 6.95 -16.18
C ASP A 198 1.47 7.77 -16.33
N PRO A 199 1.36 8.63 -17.36
CA PRO A 199 0.20 9.50 -17.53
C PRO A 199 -1.14 8.75 -17.63
N HIS A 200 -1.18 7.56 -18.25
CA HIS A 200 -2.39 6.76 -18.37
C HIS A 200 -2.81 6.16 -17.03
N THR A 201 -1.89 5.48 -16.36
CA THR A 201 -2.11 4.91 -15.02
C THR A 201 -2.49 6.00 -14.01
N ALA A 202 -1.82 7.17 -14.07
CA ALA A 202 -2.12 8.30 -13.21
C ALA A 202 -3.57 8.79 -13.38
N ALA A 203 -4.03 8.93 -14.62
CA ALA A 203 -5.41 9.34 -14.93
C ALA A 203 -6.44 8.34 -14.38
N LEU A 204 -6.20 7.04 -14.51
CA LEU A 204 -7.08 5.99 -14.00
C LEU A 204 -7.13 5.95 -12.47
N LEU A 205 -5.97 6.07 -11.83
CA LEU A 205 -5.87 6.03 -10.37
C LEU A 205 -6.21 7.37 -9.70
N GLY A 206 -6.42 8.44 -10.48
CA GLY A 206 -6.73 9.77 -9.93
C GLY A 206 -5.57 10.36 -9.16
N VAL A 207 -4.33 10.16 -9.62
CA VAL A 207 -3.11 10.72 -9.05
C VAL A 207 -2.38 11.60 -10.06
N ALA A 208 -1.40 12.38 -9.61
CA ALA A 208 -0.56 13.14 -10.53
C ALA A 208 0.36 12.22 -11.35
N PRO A 209 0.67 12.54 -12.63
CA PRO A 209 1.72 11.86 -13.36
C PRO A 209 3.03 11.92 -12.57
N GLY A 210 3.76 10.80 -12.51
CA GLY A 210 4.98 10.67 -11.72
C GLY A 210 4.74 10.40 -10.22
N ALA A 211 3.49 10.31 -9.74
CA ALA A 211 3.21 9.91 -8.37
C ALA A 211 3.78 8.51 -8.08
N ALA A 212 4.25 8.31 -6.84
CA ALA A 212 4.79 7.04 -6.41
C ALA A 212 3.68 5.98 -6.29
N LEU A 213 3.88 4.84 -6.94
CA LEU A 213 3.02 3.66 -6.84
C LEU A 213 3.84 2.46 -6.35
N LEU A 214 3.16 1.47 -5.81
CA LEU A 214 3.70 0.12 -5.69
C LEU A 214 3.30 -0.66 -6.94
N ALA A 215 4.26 -1.35 -7.56
CA ALA A 215 4.01 -2.33 -8.60
C ALA A 215 4.17 -3.72 -8.00
N ALA A 216 3.12 -4.52 -8.02
CA ALA A 216 3.16 -5.89 -7.58
C ALA A 216 3.04 -6.82 -8.79
N GLU A 217 3.94 -7.80 -8.88
CA GLU A 217 3.86 -8.95 -9.77
C GLU A 217 3.55 -10.18 -8.92
N ARG A 218 2.46 -10.88 -9.22
CA ARG A 218 2.02 -12.04 -8.44
C ARG A 218 1.72 -13.22 -9.35
N LEU A 219 2.23 -14.40 -8.98
CA LEU A 219 1.85 -15.68 -9.58
C LEU A 219 1.17 -16.51 -8.50
N ALA A 220 -0.09 -16.88 -8.71
CA ALA A 220 -0.82 -17.76 -7.81
C ALA A 220 -1.00 -19.16 -8.41
N ARG A 221 -0.95 -20.16 -7.52
CA ARG A 221 -1.03 -21.57 -7.87
C ARG A 221 -2.14 -22.26 -7.08
N LEU A 222 -2.78 -23.24 -7.72
CA LEU A 222 -3.71 -24.16 -7.09
C LEU A 222 -2.98 -25.12 -6.14
N ALA A 223 -3.75 -25.87 -5.35
CA ALA A 223 -3.21 -26.82 -4.37
C ALA A 223 -2.34 -27.93 -4.98
N ASP A 224 -2.58 -28.29 -6.24
CA ASP A 224 -1.78 -29.25 -7.01
C ASP A 224 -0.50 -28.64 -7.63
N GLY A 225 -0.26 -27.34 -7.40
CA GLY A 225 0.88 -26.61 -7.93
C GLY A 225 0.66 -25.99 -9.31
N THR A 226 -0.48 -26.22 -9.95
CA THR A 226 -0.80 -25.68 -11.28
C THR A 226 -0.88 -24.15 -11.22
N PRO A 227 -0.18 -23.39 -12.09
CA PRO A 227 -0.32 -21.94 -12.19
C PRO A 227 -1.73 -21.61 -12.68
N ALA A 228 -2.45 -20.75 -11.94
CA ALA A 228 -3.82 -20.36 -12.27
C ALA A 228 -3.95 -18.89 -12.64
N ASP A 229 -3.16 -18.03 -11.99
CA ASP A 229 -3.26 -16.58 -12.10
C ASP A 229 -1.87 -15.94 -12.08
N TYR A 230 -1.65 -15.03 -13.03
CA TYR A 230 -0.45 -14.20 -13.09
C TYR A 230 -0.86 -12.76 -13.36
N GLU A 231 -0.51 -11.88 -12.44
CA GLU A 231 -1.03 -10.51 -12.49
C GLU A 231 0.04 -9.44 -12.22
N TYR A 232 -0.21 -8.27 -12.81
CA TYR A 232 0.48 -7.04 -12.54
C TYR A 232 -0.49 -6.05 -11.91
N ILE A 233 -0.16 -5.53 -10.74
CA ILE A 233 -1.02 -4.61 -10.01
C ILE A 233 -0.27 -3.30 -9.84
N ARG A 234 -0.92 -2.18 -10.18
CA ARG A 234 -0.46 -0.83 -9.84
C ARG A 234 -1.27 -0.33 -8.67
N ILE A 235 -0.63 -0.13 -7.53
CA ILE A 235 -1.27 0.16 -6.25
C ILE A 235 -0.92 1.57 -5.81
N ARG A 236 -1.92 2.32 -5.39
CA ARG A 236 -1.73 3.62 -4.75
C ARG A 236 -1.08 3.43 -3.37
N GLY A 237 0.20 3.76 -3.25
CA GLY A 237 0.95 3.68 -1.99
C GLY A 237 0.53 4.70 -0.92
N ASP A 238 -0.25 5.72 -1.31
CA ASP A 238 -0.90 6.66 -0.41
C ASP A 238 -2.21 6.10 0.19
N ARG A 239 -2.71 4.96 -0.31
CA ARG A 239 -3.96 4.31 0.13
C ARG A 239 -3.76 2.93 0.72
N LEU A 240 -2.82 2.16 0.22
CA LEU A 240 -2.55 0.78 0.67
C LEU A 240 -1.14 0.65 1.23
N VAL A 241 -1.03 -0.14 2.30
CA VAL A 241 0.24 -0.54 2.91
C VAL A 241 0.33 -2.05 2.88
N LEU A 242 1.36 -2.58 2.26
CA LEU A 242 1.64 -4.01 2.28
C LEU A 242 2.34 -4.36 3.60
N SER A 243 1.79 -5.29 4.35
CA SER A 243 2.32 -5.70 5.65
C SER A 243 2.22 -7.20 5.85
N GLY A 244 3.17 -7.76 6.60
CA GLY A 244 3.16 -9.18 6.92
C GLY A 244 4.12 -9.54 8.03
N PRO A 245 3.94 -10.67 8.72
CA PRO A 245 4.89 -11.15 9.71
C PRO A 245 6.19 -11.56 9.05
N LEU A 246 7.30 -11.27 9.72
CA LEU A 246 8.61 -11.82 9.35
C LEU A 246 8.92 -12.95 10.32
N LEU A 247 9.06 -14.16 9.79
CA LEU A 247 9.45 -15.33 10.57
C LEU A 247 10.95 -15.60 10.31
N ARG A 248 11.68 -15.86 11.39
CA ARG A 248 13.06 -16.34 11.26
C ARG A 248 13.01 -17.87 11.07
N ASP A 249 13.57 -18.33 9.97
CA ASP A 249 13.76 -19.76 9.77
C ASP A 249 14.87 -20.26 10.69
N ASN A 250 14.50 -21.02 11.71
CA ASN A 250 15.43 -21.65 12.66
C ASN A 250 15.79 -23.09 12.26
N SER A 251 15.45 -23.55 11.04
CA SER A 251 15.68 -24.93 10.58
C SER A 251 17.10 -25.20 10.06
N LYS A 252 18.07 -24.32 10.38
CA LYS A 252 19.51 -24.54 10.12
C LYS A 252 20.24 -24.79 11.43
N GLU A 253 20.04 -25.95 12.02
CA GLU A 253 20.97 -26.66 12.91
C GLU A 253 21.11 -28.12 12.43
#